data_08de575d182801b42b8943de97ca64ba
#
_entry.id   08de575d182801b42b8943de97ca64ba
#
_cell.length_a   1.000
_cell.length_b   1.000
_cell.length_c   1.000
_cell.angle_alpha   90.00
_cell.angle_beta   90.00
_cell.angle_gamma   90.00
#
_symmetry.space_group_name_H-M   'P 1'
#
loop_
_entity.id
_entity.type
_entity.pdbx_description
1 polymer ?
#
loop_
_entity_poly.entity_id
_entity_poly.type
_entity_poly.pdbx_seq_one_letter_code
_entity_poly.pdbx_strand_id
1 'polypeptide(L)'
;DDMAHQSCCHADLLLNQNIGSEVLPYNVDAKTTLLLGKQYALLREEFLDLDPQVLQPPFARRFLVSCGASDACRLTGRVVRALQNATDSEDDRSCG
;
A
#
# COMPACT_ATOMS: atom_id res chain seq x y z
N ASP A 1 -15.47 0.14 5.43
CA ASP A 1 -15.67 -1.09 4.64
C ASP A 1 -14.79 -1.03 3.41
N ASP A 2 -13.72 -1.82 3.43
CA ASP A 2 -12.64 -1.75 2.42
C ASP A 2 -13.05 -2.29 1.03
N MET A 3 -13.98 -3.21 0.99
CA MET A 3 -14.33 -3.94 -0.23
C MET A 3 -15.82 -3.86 -0.56
N ALA A 4 -16.55 -2.97 0.07
CA ALA A 4 -18.00 -2.86 -0.06
C ALA A 4 -18.74 -4.20 0.21
N HIS A 5 -18.27 -4.93 1.24
CA HIS A 5 -18.80 -6.25 1.58
C HIS A 5 -20.20 -6.21 2.20
N GLN A 6 -20.58 -5.08 2.76
CA GLN A 6 -21.86 -4.95 3.43
C GLN A 6 -23.00 -4.93 2.40
N SER A 7 -23.96 -5.78 2.57
CA SER A 7 -25.14 -5.82 1.71
C SER A 7 -25.98 -4.54 1.79
N CYS A 8 -25.95 -3.87 2.93
CA CYS A 8 -26.56 -2.55 3.14
C CYS A 8 -25.88 -1.88 4.33
N CYS A 9 -25.48 -0.63 4.19
CA CYS A 9 -24.92 0.18 5.28
C CYS A 9 -25.90 1.26 5.69
N HIS A 10 -26.36 1.19 6.95
CA HIS A 10 -27.12 2.26 7.59
C HIS A 10 -26.18 3.10 8.45
N ALA A 11 -25.57 4.11 7.85
CA ALA A 11 -24.62 4.97 8.51
C ALA A 11 -24.77 6.40 8.01
N ASP A 12 -24.44 7.37 8.84
CA ASP A 12 -24.38 8.78 8.42
C ASP A 12 -23.19 9.06 7.52
N LEU A 13 -22.09 8.34 7.75
CA LEU A 13 -20.84 8.50 7.01
C LEU A 13 -20.16 7.15 6.77
N LEU A 14 -19.73 6.92 5.54
CA LEU A 14 -18.91 5.76 5.17
C LEU A 14 -17.57 6.23 4.63
N LEU A 15 -16.50 5.78 5.30
CA LEU A 15 -15.11 6.09 4.92
C LEU A 15 -14.47 4.86 4.30
N ASN A 16 -13.89 5.02 3.11
CA ASN A 16 -12.97 4.06 2.54
C ASN A 16 -11.79 4.80 1.90
N GLN A 17 -10.63 4.75 2.55
CA GLN A 17 -9.43 5.48 2.17
C GLN A 17 -8.60 4.79 1.09
N ASN A 18 -8.97 3.60 0.65
CA ASN A 18 -8.21 2.82 -0.31
C ASN A 18 -8.24 3.44 -1.70
N ILE A 19 -7.14 3.31 -2.42
CA ILE A 19 -7.05 3.72 -3.83
C ILE A 19 -8.03 2.87 -4.64
N GLY A 20 -8.84 3.51 -5.47
CA GLY A 20 -9.84 2.83 -6.29
C GLY A 20 -11.16 2.54 -5.55
N SER A 21 -11.30 2.97 -4.31
CA SER A 21 -12.55 2.77 -3.57
C SER A 21 -13.74 3.51 -4.19
N GLU A 22 -13.49 4.52 -4.99
CA GLU A 22 -14.51 5.34 -5.65
C GLU A 22 -15.37 4.55 -6.66
N VAL A 23 -14.81 3.45 -7.19
CA VAL A 23 -15.50 2.62 -8.20
C VAL A 23 -16.23 1.41 -7.62
N LEU A 24 -16.15 1.21 -6.30
CA LEU A 24 -16.82 0.08 -5.64
C LEU A 24 -18.34 0.32 -5.51
N PRO A 25 -19.15 -0.74 -5.64
CA PRO A 25 -20.60 -0.64 -5.55
C PRO A 25 -21.05 -0.59 -4.07
N TYR A 26 -21.21 0.59 -3.51
CA TYR A 26 -21.73 0.76 -2.16
C TYR A 26 -23.25 0.76 -2.16
N ASN A 27 -23.84 -0.05 -1.28
CA ASN A 27 -25.27 -0.01 -1.00
C ASN A 27 -25.49 0.73 0.32
N VAL A 28 -25.81 2.01 0.23
CA VAL A 28 -25.98 2.90 1.38
C VAL A 28 -27.28 3.66 1.29
N ASP A 29 -27.74 4.19 2.41
CA ASP A 29 -28.88 5.09 2.46
C ASP A 29 -28.60 6.40 1.70
N ALA A 30 -29.65 7.01 1.15
CA ALA A 30 -29.54 8.28 0.41
C ALA A 30 -28.95 9.42 1.26
N LYS A 31 -28.99 9.32 2.57
CA LYS A 31 -28.46 10.29 3.51
C LYS A 31 -26.98 10.07 3.86
N THR A 32 -26.41 8.92 3.50
CA THR A 32 -25.04 8.57 3.84
C THR A 32 -24.05 9.41 3.06
N THR A 33 -23.13 10.05 3.75
CA THR A 33 -22.00 10.74 3.12
C THR A 33 -20.87 9.75 2.85
N LEU A 34 -20.42 9.69 1.59
CA LEU A 34 -19.30 8.82 1.18
C LEU A 34 -18.01 9.63 1.15
N LEU A 35 -17.00 9.18 1.90
CA LEU A 35 -15.64 9.70 1.89
C LEU A 35 -14.72 8.62 1.30
N LEU A 36 -14.47 8.70 0.00
CA LEU A 36 -13.82 7.65 -0.77
C LEU A 36 -12.49 8.13 -1.35
N GLY A 37 -11.50 7.26 -1.30
CA GLY A 37 -10.22 7.49 -1.95
C GLY A 37 -9.13 7.99 -1.02
N LYS A 38 -7.95 8.11 -1.62
CA LYS A 38 -6.70 8.46 -0.92
C LYS A 38 -6.71 9.82 -0.23
N GLN A 39 -7.52 10.76 -0.68
CA GLN A 39 -7.64 12.09 -0.06
C GLN A 39 -8.19 12.03 1.36
N TYR A 40 -8.84 10.94 1.72
CA TYR A 40 -9.37 10.70 3.07
C TYR A 40 -8.50 9.74 3.89
N ALA A 41 -7.25 9.52 3.47
CA ALA A 41 -6.34 8.64 4.17
C ALA A 41 -6.09 9.10 5.62
N LEU A 42 -6.28 8.17 6.55
CA LEU A 42 -6.00 8.39 7.97
C LEU A 42 -4.52 8.12 8.22
N LEU A 43 -3.71 9.17 8.21
CA LEU A 43 -2.28 9.10 8.46
C LEU A 43 -1.97 9.60 9.87
N ARG A 44 -0.98 8.99 10.51
CA ARG A 44 -0.44 9.51 11.75
C ARG A 44 0.28 10.84 11.48
N GLU A 45 0.22 11.74 12.45
CA GLU A 45 0.73 13.10 12.33
C GLU A 45 2.21 13.14 11.88
N GLU A 46 3.01 12.21 12.37
CA GLU A 46 4.43 12.09 12.02
C GLU A 46 4.71 11.88 10.52
N PHE A 47 3.73 11.38 9.76
CA PHE A 47 3.85 11.23 8.32
C PHE A 47 3.41 12.47 7.53
N LEU A 48 2.70 13.40 8.17
CA LEU A 48 2.25 14.64 7.53
C LEU A 48 3.39 15.64 7.40
N ASP A 49 4.38 15.56 8.28
CA ASP A 49 5.52 16.47 8.34
C ASP A 49 6.74 15.98 7.53
N LEU A 50 6.60 14.90 6.78
CA LEU A 50 7.69 14.40 5.95
C LEU A 50 7.98 15.34 4.78
N ASP A 51 9.27 15.63 4.57
CA ASP A 51 9.71 16.39 3.41
C ASP A 51 9.49 15.55 2.12
N PRO A 52 8.63 16.00 1.20
CA PRO A 52 8.39 15.27 -0.04
C PRO A 52 9.58 15.32 -1.02
N GLN A 53 10.60 16.13 -0.74
CA GLN A 53 11.76 16.32 -1.60
C GLN A 53 12.97 15.45 -1.25
N VAL A 54 12.75 14.27 -0.68
CA VAL A 54 13.84 13.32 -0.52
C VAL A 54 14.34 12.90 -1.89
N LEU A 55 15.57 13.32 -2.23
CA LEU A 55 16.22 12.92 -3.47
C LEU A 55 16.41 11.40 -3.47
N GLN A 56 15.77 10.75 -4.41
CA GLN A 56 15.97 9.33 -4.60
C GLN A 56 17.19 9.08 -5.47
N PRO A 57 18.12 8.21 -5.06
CA PRO A 57 19.24 7.84 -5.91
C PRO A 57 18.75 7.13 -7.18
N PRO A 58 19.50 7.22 -8.30
CA PRO A 58 19.10 6.58 -9.55
C PRO A 58 19.02 5.05 -9.45
N PHE A 59 19.73 4.45 -8.47
CA PHE A 59 19.71 3.02 -8.21
C PHE A 59 19.39 2.75 -6.74
N ALA A 60 18.48 1.84 -6.49
CA ALA A 60 18.16 1.40 -5.14
C ALA A 60 19.28 0.48 -4.60
N ARG A 61 19.81 0.83 -3.43
CA ARG A 61 20.83 0.04 -2.72
C ARG A 61 20.33 -0.56 -1.41
N ARG A 62 19.23 -0.03 -0.89
CA ARG A 62 18.61 -0.50 0.34
C ARG A 62 17.16 -0.84 0.07
N PHE A 63 16.76 -2.02 0.46
CA PHE A 63 15.42 -2.55 0.25
C PHE A 63 14.78 -2.87 1.59
N LEU A 64 13.58 -2.40 1.80
CA LEU A 64 12.71 -2.85 2.88
C LEU A 64 11.65 -3.77 2.27
N VAL A 65 11.59 -5.00 2.74
CA VAL A 65 10.60 -5.98 2.29
C VAL A 65 9.69 -6.32 3.46
N SER A 66 8.39 -6.16 3.26
CA SER A 66 7.38 -6.52 4.25
C SER A 66 6.14 -7.04 3.55
N CYS A 67 5.72 -8.24 3.91
CA CYS A 67 4.51 -8.88 3.39
C CYS A 67 3.41 -8.98 4.47
N GLY A 68 3.36 -7.99 5.35
CA GLY A 68 2.41 -7.93 6.45
C GLY A 68 2.88 -8.67 7.71
N ALA A 69 2.13 -8.50 8.79
CA ALA A 69 2.53 -8.99 10.11
C ALA A 69 2.56 -10.52 10.23
N SER A 70 1.68 -11.21 9.53
CA SER A 70 1.57 -12.67 9.60
C SER A 70 2.47 -13.42 8.61
N ASP A 71 2.77 -12.80 7.46
CA ASP A 71 3.53 -13.40 6.33
C ASP A 71 3.22 -14.90 6.12
N ALA A 72 1.93 -15.23 6.08
CA ALA A 72 1.42 -16.60 6.13
C ALA A 72 2.00 -17.51 5.03
N CYS A 73 2.34 -16.95 3.87
CA CYS A 73 2.93 -17.67 2.75
C CYS A 73 4.46 -17.59 2.70
N ARG A 74 5.11 -17.04 3.73
CA ARG A 74 6.55 -16.83 3.81
C ARG A 74 7.13 -16.12 2.58
N LEU A 75 6.41 -15.13 2.07
CA LEU A 75 6.79 -14.37 0.89
C LEU A 75 8.01 -13.49 1.13
N THR A 76 8.17 -12.95 2.34
CA THR A 76 9.30 -12.07 2.68
C THR A 76 10.63 -12.73 2.37
N GLY A 77 10.85 -13.97 2.83
CA GLY A 77 12.09 -14.71 2.58
C GLY A 77 12.31 -15.03 1.09
N ARG A 78 11.24 -15.30 0.36
CA ARG A 78 11.31 -15.56 -1.09
C ARG A 78 11.71 -14.30 -1.86
N VAL A 79 11.15 -13.15 -1.51
CA VAL A 79 11.50 -11.87 -2.14
C VAL A 79 12.93 -11.48 -1.83
N VAL A 80 13.37 -11.63 -0.58
CA VAL A 80 14.77 -11.33 -0.18
C VAL A 80 15.76 -12.20 -0.97
N ARG A 81 15.50 -13.49 -1.11
CA ARG A 81 16.35 -14.39 -1.93
C ARG A 81 16.37 -14.00 -3.39
N ALA A 82 15.23 -13.61 -3.96
CA ALA A 82 15.16 -13.14 -5.34
C ALA A 82 15.99 -11.87 -5.56
N LEU A 83 15.95 -10.94 -4.61
CA LEU A 83 16.78 -9.72 -4.66
C LEU A 83 18.26 -10.04 -4.55
N GLN A 84 18.67 -10.94 -3.66
CA GLN A 84 20.06 -11.38 -3.54
C GLN A 84 20.57 -12.01 -4.85
N ASN A 85 19.79 -12.89 -5.44
CA ASN A 85 20.15 -13.54 -6.72
C ASN A 85 20.25 -12.51 -7.86
N ALA A 86 19.39 -11.50 -7.89
CA ALA A 86 19.45 -10.44 -8.90
C ALA A 86 20.73 -9.59 -8.77
N THR A 87 21.14 -9.26 -7.53
CA THR A 87 22.38 -8.48 -7.28
C THR A 87 23.63 -9.29 -7.59
N ASP A 88 23.66 -10.57 -7.24
CA ASP A 88 24.80 -11.47 -7.54
C ASP A 88 24.99 -11.65 -9.04
N SER A 89 23.92 -11.68 -9.83
CA SER A 89 23.95 -11.78 -11.28
C SER A 89 24.54 -10.52 -11.95
N GLU A 90 24.34 -9.34 -11.35
CA GLU A 90 24.92 -8.08 -11.86
C GLU A 90 26.42 -8.00 -11.57
N ASP A 91 26.87 -8.46 -10.41
CA ASP A 91 28.30 -8.54 -10.07
C ASP A 91 29.07 -9.47 -11.01
N ASP A 92 28.51 -10.59 -11.40
CA ASP A 92 29.09 -11.49 -12.42
C ASP A 92 29.23 -10.84 -13.80
N ARG A 93 28.33 -9.93 -14.15
CA ARG A 93 28.39 -9.21 -15.43
C ARG A 93 29.41 -8.07 -15.42
N SER A 94 29.72 -7.48 -14.26
CA SER A 94 30.71 -6.42 -14.14
C SER A 94 32.15 -6.93 -14.15
N CYS A 95 32.39 -8.23 -14.00
CA CYS A 95 33.70 -8.88 -14.06
C CYS A 95 34.08 -9.41 -15.46
N GLY A 96 33.25 -9.18 -16.45
CA GLY A 96 33.49 -9.66 -17.82
C GLY A 96 34.19 -8.66 -18.75
#